data_906423b93a74bea0a530ec663c753199
#
_entry.id   906423b93a74bea0a530ec663c753199
#
_cell.length_a   1.000
_cell.length_b   1.000
_cell.length_c   1.000
_cell.angle_alpha   90.00
_cell.angle_beta   90.00
_cell.angle_gamma   90.00
#
_symmetry.space_group_name_H-M   'P 1'
#
loop_
_entity.id
_entity.type
_entity.pdbx_description
1 polymer ?
#
loop_
_entity_poly.entity_id
_entity_poly.type
_entity_poly.pdbx_seq_one_letter_code
_entity_poly.pdbx_strand_id
1 'polypeptide(L)'
;MVGVIEDEESMKSINKVVDAVDAVQRPIPTYTYLKNELLANGLTPPLADWLSTSVRRNAERHYEFVYTTETIRSMLRTYREADYWNVIGNPPAGCHIRLVRAERNAIWTEDIIERLEILDEELDGRFSARLVKDSGHWLQVDNPEGLYSAICDKLI
;
A
#
# COMPACT_ATOMS: atom_id res chain seq x y z
N MET A 1 17.72 3.24 10.01
CA MET A 1 16.70 2.22 9.65
C MET A 1 15.46 2.99 9.25
N VAL A 2 15.23 3.12 7.98
CA VAL A 2 13.97 3.64 7.46
C VAL A 2 13.44 2.57 6.53
N GLY A 3 13.18 1.45 7.15
CA GLY A 3 12.17 0.55 6.68
C GLY A 3 10.85 1.31 6.80
N VAL A 4 9.87 0.90 6.04
CA VAL A 4 8.49 1.32 6.10
C VAL A 4 8.11 1.81 7.48
N ILE A 5 7.55 2.99 7.55
CA ILE A 5 7.01 3.56 8.78
C ILE A 5 5.85 2.68 9.20
N GLU A 6 6.09 1.85 10.18
CA GLU A 6 5.08 1.05 10.80
C GLU A 6 4.56 1.80 12.01
N ASP A 7 3.41 2.46 11.86
CA ASP A 7 2.63 2.69 13.04
C ASP A 7 1.98 1.35 13.47
N GLU A 8 1.93 1.13 14.77
CA GLU A 8 1.41 -0.10 15.36
C GLU A 8 -0.05 -0.36 14.97
N GLU A 9 -0.81 0.67 14.66
CA GLU A 9 -2.22 0.61 14.29
C GLU A 9 -2.40 0.10 12.84
N SER A 10 -1.61 0.59 11.91
CA SER A 10 -1.57 0.08 10.52
C SER A 10 -1.18 -1.39 10.50
N MET A 11 -0.24 -1.79 11.34
CA MET A 11 0.17 -3.19 11.47
C MET A 11 -0.94 -4.09 12.00
N LYS A 12 -1.65 -3.66 13.04
CA LYS A 12 -2.80 -4.37 13.57
C LYS A 12 -3.89 -4.51 12.52
N SER A 13 -4.12 -3.46 11.73
CA SER A 13 -5.10 -3.45 10.64
C SER A 13 -4.75 -4.48 9.56
N ILE A 14 -3.50 -4.50 9.08
CA ILE A 14 -3.04 -5.44 8.06
C ILE A 14 -3.09 -6.88 8.57
N ASN A 15 -2.60 -7.14 9.78
CA ASN A 15 -2.63 -8.48 10.37
C ASN A 15 -4.07 -8.98 10.52
N LYS A 16 -5.00 -8.13 10.96
CA LYS A 16 -6.42 -8.45 11.04
C LYS A 16 -6.98 -8.94 9.70
N VAL A 17 -6.61 -8.29 8.60
CA VAL A 17 -7.05 -8.71 7.25
C VAL A 17 -6.48 -10.09 6.90
N VAL A 18 -5.19 -10.31 7.12
CA VAL A 18 -4.54 -11.59 6.81
C VAL A 18 -5.11 -12.72 7.69
N ASP A 19 -5.34 -12.45 8.96
CA ASP A 19 -5.92 -13.42 9.90
C ASP A 19 -7.38 -13.77 9.51
N ALA A 20 -8.16 -12.79 9.07
CA ALA A 20 -9.52 -13.02 8.58
C ALA A 20 -9.54 -13.91 7.33
N VAL A 21 -8.59 -13.74 6.40
CA VAL A 21 -8.44 -14.62 5.21
C VAL A 21 -8.01 -16.04 5.61
N ASP A 22 -7.12 -16.18 6.59
CA ASP A 22 -6.71 -17.49 7.13
C ASP A 22 -7.86 -18.23 7.80
N ALA A 23 -8.73 -17.50 8.50
CA ALA A 23 -9.86 -18.07 9.23
C ALA A 23 -11.01 -18.55 8.34
N VAL A 24 -11.03 -18.16 7.05
CA VAL A 24 -12.08 -18.61 6.11
C VAL A 24 -12.07 -20.12 5.98
N GLN A 25 -13.20 -20.74 6.35
CA GLN A 25 -13.37 -22.20 6.25
C GLN A 25 -13.37 -22.67 4.79
N ARG A 26 -12.69 -23.75 4.52
CA ARG A 26 -12.57 -24.34 3.17
C ARG A 26 -13.24 -25.73 3.13
N PRO A 27 -13.83 -26.11 1.99
CA PRO A 27 -13.83 -25.41 0.70
C PRO A 27 -14.78 -24.20 0.67
N ILE A 28 -14.48 -23.21 -0.19
CA ILE A 28 -15.31 -22.01 -0.39
C ILE A 28 -16.30 -22.28 -1.53
N PRO A 29 -17.58 -22.53 -1.24
CA PRO A 29 -18.54 -22.95 -2.26
C PRO A 29 -19.07 -21.80 -3.13
N THR A 30 -19.22 -20.60 -2.56
CA THR A 30 -19.79 -19.43 -3.23
C THR A 30 -19.14 -18.13 -2.78
N TYR A 31 -19.27 -17.07 -3.60
CA TYR A 31 -18.88 -15.71 -3.21
C TYR A 31 -19.62 -15.22 -1.96
N THR A 32 -20.91 -15.51 -1.86
CA THR A 32 -21.72 -15.11 -0.71
C THR A 32 -21.20 -15.77 0.57
N TYR A 33 -20.84 -17.04 0.52
CA TYR A 33 -20.20 -17.74 1.63
C TYR A 33 -18.90 -17.04 2.03
N LEU A 34 -18.00 -16.79 1.08
CA LEU A 34 -16.73 -16.12 1.35
C LEU A 34 -16.94 -14.75 2.00
N LYS A 35 -17.83 -13.93 1.43
CA LYS A 35 -18.13 -12.60 1.98
C LYS A 35 -18.65 -12.69 3.42
N ASN A 36 -19.54 -13.61 3.70
CA ASN A 36 -20.07 -13.81 5.05
C ASN A 36 -18.99 -14.25 6.05
N GLU A 37 -18.10 -15.15 5.64
CA GLU A 37 -16.95 -15.56 6.48
C GLU A 37 -16.04 -14.37 6.78
N LEU A 38 -15.69 -13.57 5.78
CA LEU A 38 -14.85 -12.37 5.97
C LEU A 38 -15.51 -11.34 6.92
N LEU A 39 -16.82 -11.12 6.77
CA LEU A 39 -17.59 -10.25 7.68
C LEU A 39 -17.64 -10.81 9.10
N ALA A 40 -17.86 -12.12 9.26
CA ALA A 40 -17.87 -12.79 10.56
C ALA A 40 -16.52 -12.70 11.27
N ASN A 41 -15.43 -12.66 10.51
CA ASN A 41 -14.07 -12.43 11.01
C ASN A 41 -13.72 -10.93 11.19
N GLY A 42 -14.72 -10.05 11.20
CA GLY A 42 -14.61 -8.65 11.61
C GLY A 42 -14.09 -7.70 10.55
N LEU A 43 -14.14 -8.06 9.26
CA LEU A 43 -13.85 -7.12 8.18
C LEU A 43 -15.06 -6.25 7.86
N THR A 44 -14.80 -5.06 7.32
CA THR A 44 -15.87 -4.17 6.85
C THR A 44 -16.44 -4.66 5.51
N PRO A 45 -17.71 -4.35 5.18
CA PRO A 45 -18.30 -4.76 3.90
C PRO A 45 -17.49 -4.37 2.66
N PRO A 46 -16.98 -3.14 2.51
CA PRO A 46 -16.14 -2.78 1.36
C PRO A 46 -14.86 -3.62 1.25
N LEU A 47 -14.24 -3.94 2.38
CA LEU A 47 -13.02 -4.74 2.40
C LEU A 47 -13.29 -6.21 2.08
N ALA A 48 -14.40 -6.77 2.60
CA ALA A 48 -14.85 -8.11 2.28
C ALA A 48 -15.22 -8.24 0.78
N ASP A 49 -15.88 -7.25 0.21
CA ASP A 49 -16.19 -7.21 -1.22
C ASP A 49 -14.90 -7.17 -2.07
N TRP A 50 -13.97 -6.30 -1.73
CA TRP A 50 -12.68 -6.20 -2.42
C TRP A 50 -11.89 -7.51 -2.36
N LEU A 51 -11.72 -8.12 -1.20
CA LEU A 51 -11.01 -9.39 -1.03
C LEU A 51 -11.69 -10.54 -1.78
N SER A 52 -13.02 -10.52 -1.88
CA SER A 52 -13.78 -11.52 -2.63
C SER A 52 -13.51 -11.47 -4.14
N THR A 53 -12.94 -10.38 -4.68
CA THR A 53 -12.49 -10.32 -6.08
C THR A 53 -11.18 -11.08 -6.34
N SER A 54 -10.44 -11.41 -5.29
CA SER A 54 -9.13 -12.06 -5.35
C SER A 54 -9.20 -13.59 -5.26
N VAL A 55 -10.27 -14.19 -5.81
CA VAL A 55 -10.45 -15.63 -5.85
C VAL A 55 -10.67 -16.13 -7.27
N ARG A 56 -10.33 -17.38 -7.50
CA ARG A 56 -10.59 -18.12 -8.75
C ARG A 56 -11.31 -19.44 -8.45
N ARG A 57 -11.94 -20.00 -9.45
CA ARG A 57 -12.49 -21.38 -9.35
C ARG A 57 -11.40 -22.40 -9.58
N ASN A 58 -11.33 -23.39 -8.72
CA ASN A 58 -10.48 -24.58 -8.90
C ASN A 58 -11.19 -25.67 -9.73
N ALA A 59 -10.50 -26.79 -9.97
CA ALA A 59 -11.03 -27.92 -10.75
C ALA A 59 -12.30 -28.55 -10.12
N GLU A 60 -12.46 -28.45 -8.82
CA GLU A 60 -13.62 -28.98 -8.08
C GLU A 60 -14.80 -28.00 -8.03
N ARG A 61 -14.69 -26.88 -8.77
CA ARG A 61 -15.67 -25.77 -8.84
C ARG A 61 -15.86 -24.98 -7.54
N HIS A 62 -14.97 -25.15 -6.56
CA HIS A 62 -14.89 -24.31 -5.38
C HIS A 62 -14.04 -23.06 -5.67
N TYR A 63 -14.20 -22.03 -4.85
CA TYR A 63 -13.35 -20.85 -4.90
C TYR A 63 -12.10 -21.06 -4.04
N GLU A 64 -10.99 -20.51 -4.48
CA GLU A 64 -9.74 -20.43 -3.73
C GLU A 64 -9.10 -19.07 -3.95
N PHE A 65 -8.44 -18.53 -2.95
CA PHE A 65 -7.68 -17.30 -3.11
C PHE A 65 -6.55 -17.50 -4.12
N VAL A 66 -6.26 -16.48 -4.95
CA VAL A 66 -5.17 -16.51 -5.95
C VAL A 66 -3.78 -16.40 -5.31
N TYR A 67 -3.72 -16.22 -4.01
CA TYR A 67 -2.52 -16.12 -3.19
C TYR A 67 -2.69 -16.96 -1.90
N THR A 68 -1.57 -17.25 -1.24
CA THR A 68 -1.57 -17.81 0.11
C THR A 68 -1.25 -16.70 1.12
N THR A 69 -1.79 -16.80 2.32
CA THR A 69 -1.49 -15.88 3.43
C THR A 69 -0.04 -15.97 3.86
N GLU A 70 0.60 -17.13 3.71
CA GLU A 70 2.03 -17.30 3.92
C GLU A 70 2.85 -16.43 2.96
N THR A 71 2.48 -16.40 1.67
CA THR A 71 3.12 -15.51 0.68
C THR A 71 2.96 -14.05 1.07
N ILE A 72 1.75 -13.63 1.48
CA ILE A 72 1.50 -12.25 1.93
C ILE A 72 2.36 -11.92 3.15
N ARG A 73 2.39 -12.79 4.16
CA ARG A 73 3.22 -12.57 5.36
C ARG A 73 4.71 -12.47 5.02
N SER A 74 5.18 -13.29 4.09
CA SER A 74 6.56 -13.23 3.60
C SER A 74 6.85 -11.91 2.88
N MET A 75 5.95 -11.47 2.00
CA MET A 75 6.07 -10.17 1.31
C MET A 75 6.07 -9.00 2.29
N LEU A 76 5.16 -9.00 3.27
CA LEU A 76 5.11 -7.96 4.31
C LEU A 76 6.41 -7.91 5.10
N ARG A 77 6.97 -9.06 5.47
CA ARG A 77 8.27 -9.12 6.16
C ARG A 77 9.38 -8.51 5.32
N THR A 78 9.52 -8.93 4.06
CA THR A 78 10.53 -8.41 3.14
C THR A 78 10.36 -6.91 2.91
N TYR A 79 9.10 -6.45 2.77
CA TYR A 79 8.79 -5.03 2.63
C TYR A 79 9.26 -4.21 3.84
N ARG A 80 9.12 -4.75 5.06
CA ARG A 80 9.56 -4.10 6.31
C ARG A 80 11.07 -4.05 6.46
N GLU A 81 11.77 -5.08 5.98
CA GLU A 81 13.23 -5.17 6.03
C GLU A 81 13.89 -4.29 4.96
N ALA A 82 13.13 -3.85 3.94
CA ALA A 82 13.66 -3.05 2.84
C ALA A 82 13.99 -1.62 3.29
N ASP A 83 15.18 -1.16 2.94
CA ASP A 83 15.60 0.23 3.09
C ASP A 83 15.62 0.90 1.71
N TYR A 84 14.65 1.79 1.48
CA TYR A 84 14.52 2.52 0.23
C TYR A 84 15.27 3.85 0.21
N TRP A 85 15.83 4.31 1.33
CA TRP A 85 16.57 5.56 1.39
C TRP A 85 17.80 5.55 0.50
N ASN A 86 18.47 4.40 0.41
CA ASN A 86 19.61 4.27 -0.49
C ASN A 86 19.22 4.41 -1.97
N VAL A 87 18.02 3.95 -2.34
CA VAL A 87 17.50 4.06 -3.72
C VAL A 87 17.15 5.51 -4.06
N ILE A 88 16.40 6.19 -3.19
CA ILE A 88 16.00 7.58 -3.44
C ILE A 88 17.16 8.56 -3.30
N GLY A 89 18.12 8.28 -2.42
CA GLY A 89 19.34 9.09 -2.25
C GLY A 89 20.38 8.89 -3.36
N ASN A 90 20.27 7.83 -4.16
CA ASN A 90 21.20 7.52 -5.25
C ASN A 90 20.46 7.18 -6.56
N PRO A 91 19.68 8.11 -7.14
CA PRO A 91 18.99 7.84 -8.37
C PRO A 91 19.97 7.43 -9.47
N PRO A 92 19.70 6.39 -10.28
CA PRO A 92 20.53 6.02 -11.41
C PRO A 92 20.72 7.19 -12.39
N ALA A 93 21.83 7.18 -13.11
CA ALA A 93 22.11 8.21 -14.11
C ALA A 93 20.98 8.27 -15.16
N GLY A 94 20.47 9.45 -15.43
CA GLY A 94 19.35 9.68 -16.35
C GLY A 94 17.97 9.36 -15.78
N CYS A 95 17.88 8.93 -14.50
CA CYS A 95 16.62 8.74 -13.82
C CYS A 95 16.29 9.91 -12.89
N HIS A 96 15.03 10.27 -12.85
CA HIS A 96 14.47 11.20 -11.88
C HIS A 96 13.45 10.44 -11.04
N ILE A 97 13.61 10.45 -9.72
CA ILE A 97 12.65 9.87 -8.77
C ILE A 97 11.77 10.99 -8.24
N ARG A 98 10.45 10.84 -8.41
CA ARG A 98 9.48 11.76 -7.82
C ARG A 98 8.64 11.02 -6.79
N LEU A 99 8.76 11.43 -5.54
CA LEU A 99 7.93 10.96 -4.44
C LEU A 99 6.73 11.90 -4.30
N VAL A 100 5.53 11.34 -4.28
CA VAL A 100 4.30 12.09 -4.06
C VAL A 100 3.68 11.61 -2.75
N ARG A 101 3.49 12.53 -1.80
CA ARG A 101 2.92 12.23 -0.49
C ARG A 101 1.54 12.85 -0.30
N ALA A 102 0.66 12.15 0.38
CA ALA A 102 -0.65 12.63 0.77
C ALA A 102 -0.58 13.43 2.08
N GLU A 103 -1.27 14.57 2.14
CA GLU A 103 -1.25 15.45 3.31
C GLU A 103 -1.79 14.78 4.59
N ARG A 104 -2.89 14.03 4.46
CA ARG A 104 -3.57 13.40 5.62
C ARG A 104 -3.06 12.00 5.95
N ASN A 105 -1.91 11.60 5.43
CA ASN A 105 -1.34 10.29 5.74
C ASN A 105 -0.32 10.43 6.89
N ALA A 106 -0.67 9.90 8.05
CA ALA A 106 0.11 10.01 9.29
C ALA A 106 1.48 9.29 9.25
N ILE A 107 1.77 8.51 8.21
CA ILE A 107 3.09 7.88 8.05
C ILE A 107 4.20 8.91 7.76
N TRP A 108 3.86 10.11 7.31
CA TRP A 108 4.81 11.18 7.02
C TRP A 108 5.14 11.95 8.29
N THR A 109 6.07 11.45 9.10
CA THR A 109 6.57 12.17 10.28
C THR A 109 7.43 13.37 9.87
N GLU A 110 7.62 14.33 10.79
CA GLU A 110 8.44 15.53 10.54
C GLU A 110 9.86 15.14 10.12
N ASP A 111 10.50 14.20 10.80
CA ASP A 111 11.86 13.72 10.47
C ASP A 111 11.98 13.18 9.04
N ILE A 112 10.93 12.50 8.56
CA ILE A 112 10.92 11.97 7.21
C ILE A 112 10.74 13.09 6.20
N ILE A 113 9.86 14.03 6.48
CA ILE A 113 9.61 15.18 5.63
C ILE A 113 10.90 16.00 5.50
N GLU A 114 11.54 16.34 6.61
CA GLU A 114 12.81 17.07 6.62
C GLU A 114 13.89 16.35 5.80
N ARG A 115 14.03 15.05 5.97
CA ARG A 115 15.00 14.25 5.21
C ARG A 115 14.69 14.24 3.71
N LEU A 116 13.41 14.19 3.32
CA LEU A 116 13.02 14.26 1.91
C LEU A 116 13.29 15.63 1.30
N GLU A 117 13.10 16.72 2.07
CA GLU A 117 13.40 18.08 1.65
C GLU A 117 14.90 18.28 1.43
N ILE A 118 15.73 17.78 2.34
CA ILE A 118 17.19 17.77 2.18
C ILE A 118 17.59 17.04 0.90
N LEU A 119 17.04 15.87 0.62
CA LEU A 119 17.33 15.12 -0.60
C LEU A 119 16.86 15.83 -1.87
N ASP A 120 15.72 16.54 -1.83
CA ASP A 120 15.22 17.35 -2.97
C ASP A 120 16.23 18.47 -3.31
N GLU A 121 16.82 19.11 -2.30
CA GLU A 121 17.83 20.14 -2.47
C GLU A 121 19.19 19.58 -2.93
N GLU A 122 19.69 18.51 -2.30
CA GLU A 122 21.02 17.97 -2.57
C GLU A 122 21.14 17.26 -3.93
N LEU A 123 20.08 16.65 -4.42
CA LEU A 123 20.11 15.81 -5.63
C LEU A 123 19.84 16.57 -6.93
N ASP A 124 19.77 17.91 -6.89
CA ASP A 124 19.72 18.81 -8.05
C ASP A 124 18.80 18.32 -9.19
N GLY A 125 17.54 18.12 -8.86
CA GLY A 125 16.50 17.68 -9.81
C GLY A 125 16.50 16.20 -10.16
N ARG A 126 17.36 15.37 -9.58
CA ARG A 126 17.29 13.89 -9.72
C ARG A 126 16.31 13.23 -8.76
N PHE A 127 15.93 13.93 -7.70
CA PHE A 127 14.87 13.57 -6.78
C PHE A 127 13.93 14.75 -6.57
N SER A 128 12.68 14.51 -6.29
CA SER A 128 11.77 15.54 -5.81
C SER A 128 10.67 14.93 -4.92
N ALA A 129 10.33 15.67 -3.85
CA ALA A 129 9.20 15.35 -2.97
C ALA A 129 8.06 16.35 -3.23
N ARG A 130 6.85 15.88 -3.47
CA ARG A 130 5.67 16.70 -3.73
C ARG A 130 4.54 16.34 -2.79
N LEU A 131 3.87 17.36 -2.27
CA LEU A 131 2.70 17.23 -1.41
C LEU A 131 1.42 17.38 -2.24
N VAL A 132 0.51 16.43 -2.11
CA VAL A 132 -0.87 16.57 -2.59
C VAL A 132 -1.76 16.90 -1.40
N LYS A 133 -2.28 18.13 -1.38
CA LYS A 133 -3.18 18.63 -0.33
C LYS A 133 -4.54 17.94 -0.39
N ASP A 134 -5.27 18.00 0.70
CA ASP A 134 -6.63 17.46 0.82
C ASP A 134 -6.78 15.99 0.42
N SER A 135 -5.69 15.21 0.53
CA SER A 135 -5.65 13.79 0.16
C SER A 135 -5.20 12.88 1.30
N GLY A 136 -5.80 11.70 1.37
CA GLY A 136 -5.40 10.60 2.22
C GLY A 136 -4.70 9.50 1.41
N HIS A 137 -4.82 8.24 1.86
CA HIS A 137 -4.16 7.10 1.23
C HIS A 137 -4.48 6.93 -0.26
N TRP A 138 -5.67 7.34 -0.69
CA TRP A 138 -6.15 7.23 -2.06
C TRP A 138 -6.08 8.56 -2.80
N LEU A 139 -4.86 9.08 -3.05
CA LEU A 139 -4.63 10.39 -3.69
C LEU A 139 -5.43 10.57 -4.99
N GLN A 140 -5.47 9.53 -5.82
CA GLN A 140 -6.17 9.54 -7.11
C GLN A 140 -7.70 9.64 -6.99
N VAL A 141 -8.24 9.36 -5.82
CA VAL A 141 -9.67 9.48 -5.51
C VAL A 141 -9.95 10.79 -4.79
N ASP A 142 -9.12 11.12 -3.82
CA ASP A 142 -9.32 12.29 -2.95
C ASP A 142 -9.03 13.62 -3.66
N ASN A 143 -7.92 13.67 -4.42
CA ASN A 143 -7.52 14.86 -5.17
C ASN A 143 -6.80 14.49 -6.49
N PRO A 144 -7.53 14.04 -7.52
CA PRO A 144 -6.95 13.65 -8.80
C PRO A 144 -6.26 14.80 -9.53
N GLU A 145 -6.77 16.03 -9.42
CA GLU A 145 -6.17 17.21 -10.04
C GLU A 145 -4.85 17.60 -9.38
N GLY A 146 -4.78 17.54 -8.05
CA GLY A 146 -3.55 17.76 -7.29
C GLY A 146 -2.49 16.70 -7.60
N LEU A 147 -2.89 15.44 -7.73
CA LEU A 147 -2.02 14.35 -8.14
C LEU A 147 -1.50 14.57 -9.57
N TYR A 148 -2.41 14.90 -10.51
CA TYR A 148 -2.03 15.21 -11.89
C TYR A 148 -1.00 16.35 -11.94
N SER A 149 -1.25 17.45 -11.24
CA SER A 149 -0.33 18.59 -11.17
C SER A 149 1.02 18.21 -10.56
N ALA A 150 1.04 17.32 -9.57
CA ALA A 150 2.27 16.87 -8.93
C ALA A 150 3.18 16.03 -9.85
N ILE A 151 2.63 15.36 -10.87
CA ILE A 151 3.37 14.45 -11.75
C ILE A 151 3.60 15.01 -13.17
N CYS A 152 2.73 15.90 -13.66
CA CYS A 152 2.72 16.30 -15.09
C CYS A 152 3.62 17.48 -15.45
N ASP A 153 4.18 18.22 -14.51
CA ASP A 153 5.08 19.36 -14.80
C ASP A 153 6.39 18.96 -15.54
N LYS A 154 6.63 17.67 -15.73
CA LYS A 154 7.81 17.12 -16.45
C LYS A 154 7.47 16.00 -17.45
N LEU A 155 6.19 15.83 -17.81
CA LEU A 155 5.79 14.87 -18.86
C LEU A 155 5.69 15.50 -20.25
N ILE A 156 6.15 16.75 -20.40
CA ILE A 156 6.19 17.51 -21.67
C ILE A 156 7.65 17.72 -22.07
#